data_1c5faee271578a9c944fe83ee4ee2c7a
#
_entry.id   1c5faee271578a9c944fe83ee4ee2c7a
#
_cell.length_a   1.000
_cell.length_b   1.000
_cell.length_c   1.000
_cell.angle_alpha   90.00
_cell.angle_beta   90.00
_cell.angle_gamma   90.00
#
_symmetry.space_group_name_H-M   'P 1'
#
loop_
_entity.id
_entity.type
_entity.pdbx_description
1 polymer ?
#
loop_
_entity_poly.entity_id
_entity_poly.type
_entity_poly.pdbx_seq_one_letter_code
_entity_poly.pdbx_strand_id
1 'polypeptide(L)'
;MKKKYFFLMMIVSICLFLIGAAAAVVYTPASFNTNPAEQLFTIKRGTSARAIAADLKAAGLIRFEYPTYLYFRLFNKPIKAGTYKLSSAWSVHTLCAYLQAGKQELIKVTVPEGLTLSKTAAILEDRQVIAADDFLAAATNKALLQSYGIPGSSAEGFLFPDTYFFSYNETADRVITAMLDNFFSKTAGIPHFPDDPVQRYEAVILASIIEREYRVPEEAVKIAGVFSNRLHIGMGLQSCATVEYILTEIQHKPHPDRLLNRDLEIDHPYNTYKWRGLPPGPISNPGMTALYAACNPEKSSYLYFRLEDAAAGTHIFTKNLTEHTKAGAIILKRAAGR
;
A
#
# COMPACT_ATOMS: atom_id res chain seq x y z
N MET A 1 51.38 26.58 51.07
CA MET A 1 51.35 26.15 49.64
C MET A 1 51.04 24.69 49.47
N LYS A 2 51.67 23.71 50.11
CA LYS A 2 51.46 22.25 49.89
C LYS A 2 50.00 21.75 50.03
N LYS A 3 49.20 22.27 50.98
CA LYS A 3 47.78 21.89 51.16
C LYS A 3 46.90 22.33 49.97
N LYS A 4 47.15 23.51 49.32
CA LYS A 4 46.38 23.94 48.17
C LYS A 4 46.63 23.05 46.93
N TYR A 5 47.87 22.66 46.68
CA TYR A 5 48.23 21.74 45.61
C TYR A 5 47.66 20.34 45.83
N PHE A 6 47.64 19.86 47.03
CA PHE A 6 47.04 18.56 47.38
C PHE A 6 45.53 18.54 47.10
N PHE A 7 44.84 19.62 47.52
CA PHE A 7 43.38 19.75 47.26
C PHE A 7 43.07 19.87 45.76
N LEU A 8 43.89 20.62 45.02
CA LEU A 8 43.78 20.76 43.58
C LEU A 8 43.98 19.39 42.87
N MET A 9 45.03 18.65 43.24
CA MET A 9 45.29 17.31 42.71
C MET A 9 44.14 16.32 43.02
N MET A 10 43.54 16.38 44.20
CA MET A 10 42.40 15.57 44.55
C MET A 10 41.17 15.87 43.67
N ILE A 11 40.87 17.18 43.43
CA ILE A 11 39.78 17.59 42.52
C ILE A 11 40.05 17.08 41.12
N VAL A 12 41.26 17.26 40.60
CA VAL A 12 41.63 16.78 39.26
C VAL A 12 41.47 15.25 39.15
N SER A 13 41.90 14.50 40.14
CA SER A 13 41.76 13.03 40.19
C SER A 13 40.29 12.63 40.19
N ILE A 14 39.45 13.31 40.99
CA ILE A 14 38.00 13.06 41.02
C ILE A 14 37.36 13.37 39.64
N CYS A 15 37.72 14.50 39.04
CA CYS A 15 37.21 14.86 37.72
C CYS A 15 37.62 13.82 36.66
N LEU A 16 38.88 13.40 36.63
CA LEU A 16 39.36 12.36 35.72
C LEU A 16 38.64 11.01 35.94
N PHE A 17 38.40 10.63 37.17
CA PHE A 17 37.63 9.43 37.50
C PHE A 17 36.18 9.51 37.00
N LEU A 18 35.52 10.65 37.23
CA LEU A 18 34.16 10.88 36.78
C LEU A 18 34.07 10.89 35.24
N ILE A 19 35.03 11.49 34.54
CA ILE A 19 35.11 11.45 33.09
C ILE A 19 35.33 10.01 32.58
N GLY A 20 36.26 9.28 33.22
CA GLY A 20 36.49 7.88 32.89
C GLY A 20 35.25 6.98 33.11
N ALA A 21 34.54 7.19 34.23
CA ALA A 21 33.30 6.47 34.53
C ALA A 21 32.19 6.82 33.50
N ALA A 22 32.04 8.11 33.13
CA ALA A 22 31.10 8.53 32.10
C ALA A 22 31.45 7.94 30.73
N ALA A 23 32.72 7.94 30.36
CA ALA A 23 33.19 7.31 29.12
C ALA A 23 32.93 5.80 29.13
N ALA A 24 33.19 5.11 30.24
CA ALA A 24 32.87 3.68 30.36
C ALA A 24 31.37 3.40 30.12
N VAL A 25 30.48 4.21 30.70
CA VAL A 25 29.03 4.04 30.49
C VAL A 25 28.62 4.24 29.02
N VAL A 26 29.24 5.19 28.34
CA VAL A 26 28.88 5.52 26.95
C VAL A 26 29.43 4.53 25.93
N TYR A 27 30.63 4.01 26.17
CA TYR A 27 31.34 3.15 25.21
C TYR A 27 31.27 1.65 25.50
N THR A 28 30.76 1.25 26.67
CA THR A 28 30.51 -0.19 26.94
C THR A 28 29.10 -0.62 26.60
N PRO A 29 28.91 -1.82 26.03
CA PRO A 29 27.59 -2.33 25.72
C PRO A 29 26.79 -2.70 26.98
N ALA A 30 25.45 -2.78 26.85
CA ALA A 30 24.59 -3.26 27.92
C ALA A 30 24.81 -4.76 28.22
N SER A 31 25.06 -5.55 27.18
CA SER A 31 25.39 -6.96 27.27
C SER A 31 26.73 -7.24 26.59
N PHE A 32 27.57 -8.10 27.22
CA PHE A 32 28.78 -8.61 26.62
C PHE A 32 28.56 -9.95 25.90
N ASN A 33 27.29 -10.36 25.69
CA ASN A 33 26.99 -11.52 24.90
C ASN A 33 27.44 -11.26 23.45
N THR A 34 28.23 -12.17 22.89
CA THR A 34 28.81 -12.04 21.52
C THR A 34 27.76 -12.16 20.43
N ASN A 35 26.58 -12.67 20.72
CA ASN A 35 25.48 -12.82 19.77
C ASN A 35 24.11 -12.53 20.42
N PRO A 36 23.86 -11.29 20.92
CA PRO A 36 22.57 -10.95 21.46
C PRO A 36 21.55 -10.86 20.34
N ALA A 37 20.34 -11.34 20.57
CA ALA A 37 19.25 -11.18 19.64
C ALA A 37 19.00 -9.68 19.39
N GLU A 38 18.92 -9.30 18.12
CA GLU A 38 18.44 -7.98 17.75
C GLU A 38 16.94 -7.90 18.00
N GLN A 39 16.48 -6.74 18.47
CA GLN A 39 15.05 -6.51 18.76
C GLN A 39 14.56 -5.23 18.09
N LEU A 40 13.29 -5.23 17.71
CA LEU A 40 12.63 -4.05 17.19
C LEU A 40 12.35 -3.07 18.33
N PHE A 41 12.71 -1.82 18.12
CA PHE A 41 12.50 -0.73 19.07
C PHE A 41 11.89 0.47 18.36
N THR A 42 10.68 0.87 18.78
CA THR A 42 9.92 1.96 18.12
C THR A 42 9.99 3.24 18.92
N ILE A 43 10.39 4.32 18.26
CA ILE A 43 10.39 5.69 18.79
C ILE A 43 9.25 6.45 18.13
N LYS A 44 8.24 6.84 18.92
CA LYS A 44 7.10 7.63 18.44
C LYS A 44 7.53 9.09 18.17
N ARG A 45 6.84 9.76 17.25
CA ARG A 45 7.07 11.19 17.00
C ARG A 45 6.78 12.01 18.26
N GLY A 46 7.66 12.96 18.56
CA GLY A 46 7.53 13.80 19.75
C GLY A 46 8.00 13.17 21.07
N THR A 47 8.51 11.93 21.06
CA THR A 47 9.07 11.32 22.27
C THR A 47 10.31 12.09 22.73
N SER A 48 10.34 12.49 24.00
CA SER A 48 11.47 13.23 24.55
C SER A 48 12.71 12.33 24.70
N ALA A 49 13.91 12.94 24.66
CA ALA A 49 15.17 12.19 24.85
C ALA A 49 15.22 11.42 26.18
N ARG A 50 14.54 11.94 27.24
CA ARG A 50 14.43 11.26 28.53
C ARG A 50 13.55 10.02 28.44
N ALA A 51 12.40 10.12 27.77
CA ALA A 51 11.51 8.99 27.56
C ALA A 51 12.19 7.90 26.71
N ILE A 52 12.91 8.30 25.63
CA ILE A 52 13.68 7.35 24.81
C ILE A 52 14.72 6.61 25.65
N ALA A 53 15.44 7.30 26.54
CA ALA A 53 16.44 6.66 27.42
C ALA A 53 15.76 5.69 28.41
N ALA A 54 14.60 6.05 28.98
CA ALA A 54 13.81 5.18 29.84
C ALA A 54 13.33 3.92 29.11
N ASP A 55 12.78 4.09 27.91
CA ASP A 55 12.29 2.99 27.07
C ASP A 55 13.44 2.04 26.64
N LEU A 56 14.61 2.59 26.25
CA LEU A 56 15.80 1.81 25.93
C LEU A 56 16.29 0.98 27.13
N LYS A 57 16.21 1.55 28.35
CA LYS A 57 16.57 0.82 29.57
C LYS A 57 15.54 -0.29 29.86
N ALA A 58 14.26 0.01 29.76
CA ALA A 58 13.19 -0.98 29.96
C ALA A 58 13.31 -2.15 28.97
N ALA A 59 13.74 -1.88 27.74
CA ALA A 59 14.03 -2.87 26.70
C ALA A 59 15.36 -3.62 26.90
N GLY A 60 16.16 -3.30 27.93
CA GLY A 60 17.46 -3.94 28.20
C GLY A 60 18.57 -3.57 27.19
N LEU A 61 18.36 -2.54 26.38
CA LEU A 61 19.30 -2.07 25.36
C LEU A 61 20.42 -1.20 25.93
N ILE A 62 20.20 -0.60 27.11
CA ILE A 62 21.19 0.22 27.83
C ILE A 62 21.19 -0.16 29.31
N ARG A 63 22.32 0.09 30.01
CA ARG A 63 22.43 -0.17 31.46
C ARG A 63 21.87 0.95 32.34
N PHE A 64 22.14 2.19 31.96
CA PHE A 64 21.85 3.39 32.77
C PHE A 64 21.04 4.40 31.98
N GLU A 65 19.87 4.76 32.51
CA GLU A 65 18.96 5.75 31.91
C GLU A 65 19.53 7.15 31.90
N TYR A 66 19.86 7.67 33.09
CA TYR A 66 20.24 9.07 33.26
C TYR A 66 21.52 9.47 32.51
N PRO A 67 22.61 8.70 32.56
CA PRO A 67 23.80 8.99 31.74
C PRO A 67 23.52 8.96 30.23
N THR A 68 22.66 8.04 29.78
CA THR A 68 22.26 7.95 28.36
C THR A 68 21.43 9.17 27.95
N TYR A 69 20.47 9.59 28.78
CA TYR A 69 19.72 10.83 28.56
C TYR A 69 20.64 12.05 28.47
N LEU A 70 21.61 12.16 29.41
CA LEU A 70 22.58 13.26 29.39
C LEU A 70 23.42 13.24 28.12
N TYR A 71 23.85 12.06 27.69
CA TYR A 71 24.57 11.87 26.43
C TYR A 71 23.74 12.35 25.24
N PHE A 72 22.46 11.95 25.10
CA PHE A 72 21.57 12.39 24.04
C PHE A 72 21.40 13.91 24.01
N ARG A 73 21.35 14.55 25.18
CA ARG A 73 21.21 15.99 25.32
C ARG A 73 22.48 16.78 24.95
N LEU A 74 23.65 16.24 25.31
CA LEU A 74 24.95 16.90 25.04
C LEU A 74 25.34 16.82 23.55
N PHE A 75 25.05 15.70 22.90
CA PHE A 75 25.39 15.48 21.48
C PHE A 75 24.26 15.87 20.51
N ASN A 76 23.45 16.79 20.86
CA ASN A 76 22.40 17.63 20.29
C ASN A 76 21.99 17.40 18.80
N LYS A 77 22.10 16.20 18.26
CA LYS A 77 21.47 15.84 16.99
C LYS A 77 20.12 15.19 17.27
N PRO A 78 19.05 15.56 16.55
CA PRO A 78 17.73 15.00 16.78
C PRO A 78 17.73 13.50 16.51
N ILE A 79 17.20 12.72 17.46
CA ILE A 79 16.87 11.33 17.28
C ILE A 79 15.60 11.27 16.40
N LYS A 80 15.66 10.52 15.31
CA LYS A 80 14.54 10.41 14.40
C LYS A 80 13.54 9.39 14.94
N ALA A 81 12.24 9.71 14.83
CA ALA A 81 11.17 8.76 15.11
C ALA A 81 11.17 7.64 14.08
N GLY A 82 10.76 6.44 14.46
CA GLY A 82 10.70 5.27 13.59
C GLY A 82 10.99 3.97 14.35
N THR A 83 10.90 2.84 13.66
CA THR A 83 11.25 1.53 14.21
C THR A 83 12.66 1.14 13.79
N TYR A 84 13.44 0.69 14.74
CA TYR A 84 14.86 0.36 14.58
C TYR A 84 15.13 -1.05 15.07
N LYS A 85 16.03 -1.74 14.42
CA LYS A 85 16.53 -3.02 14.86
C LYS A 85 17.80 -2.79 15.67
N LEU A 86 17.70 -2.93 16.99
CA LEU A 86 18.74 -2.59 17.95
C LEU A 86 19.27 -3.81 18.67
N SER A 87 20.51 -3.75 19.13
CA SER A 87 21.16 -4.82 19.89
C SER A 87 21.72 -4.31 21.20
N SER A 88 21.53 -5.10 22.27
CA SER A 88 22.14 -4.84 23.58
C SER A 88 23.67 -4.97 23.59
N ALA A 89 24.29 -5.50 22.53
CA ALA A 89 25.74 -5.49 22.34
C ALA A 89 26.29 -4.15 21.84
N TRP A 90 25.41 -3.22 21.46
CA TRP A 90 25.87 -1.92 21.04
C TRP A 90 26.09 -0.99 22.22
N SER A 91 27.15 -0.16 22.13
CA SER A 91 27.36 0.93 23.10
C SER A 91 26.31 2.02 22.96
N VAL A 92 26.11 2.84 23.98
CA VAL A 92 25.24 4.02 23.93
C VAL A 92 25.65 4.95 22.79
N HIS A 93 26.97 5.10 22.55
CA HIS A 93 27.50 5.87 21.42
C HIS A 93 27.00 5.32 20.07
N THR A 94 27.12 4.02 19.86
CA THR A 94 26.68 3.35 18.62
C THR A 94 25.17 3.46 18.44
N LEU A 95 24.39 3.19 19.51
CA LEU A 95 22.93 3.35 19.48
C LEU A 95 22.51 4.77 19.13
N CYS A 96 23.13 5.77 19.76
CA CYS A 96 22.85 7.17 19.48
C CYS A 96 23.13 7.52 18.01
N ALA A 97 24.31 7.16 17.50
CA ALA A 97 24.69 7.42 16.11
C ALA A 97 23.73 6.74 15.12
N TYR A 98 23.29 5.51 15.40
CA TYR A 98 22.35 4.76 14.57
C TYR A 98 20.97 5.42 14.54
N LEU A 99 20.43 5.81 15.70
CA LEU A 99 19.14 6.49 15.83
C LEU A 99 19.14 7.88 15.18
N GLN A 100 20.24 8.61 15.30
CA GLN A 100 20.44 9.92 14.65
C GLN A 100 20.56 9.80 13.13
N ALA A 101 21.20 8.74 12.62
CA ALA A 101 21.27 8.44 11.20
C ALA A 101 19.89 8.15 10.61
N GLY A 102 18.93 7.68 11.44
CA GLY A 102 17.57 7.37 11.04
C GLY A 102 17.50 6.15 10.11
N LYS A 103 18.38 5.17 10.31
CA LYS A 103 18.36 3.89 9.59
C LYS A 103 17.23 3.01 10.13
N GLN A 104 16.01 3.38 9.76
CA GLN A 104 14.81 2.65 10.18
C GLN A 104 14.71 1.31 9.47
N GLU A 105 14.15 0.33 10.17
CA GLU A 105 13.70 -0.91 9.57
C GLU A 105 12.40 -0.64 8.84
N LEU A 106 12.38 -0.92 7.54
CA LEU A 106 11.21 -0.74 6.70
C LEU A 106 10.60 -2.08 6.33
N ILE A 107 9.29 -2.12 6.35
CA ILE A 107 8.50 -3.26 5.90
C ILE A 107 8.34 -3.13 4.38
N LYS A 108 8.80 -4.13 3.65
CA LYS A 108 8.50 -4.25 2.23
C LYS A 108 7.12 -4.87 2.07
N VAL A 109 6.19 -4.13 1.46
CA VAL A 109 4.83 -4.58 1.15
C VAL A 109 4.58 -4.48 -0.34
N THR A 110 4.24 -5.60 -0.96
CA THR A 110 3.78 -5.61 -2.36
C THR A 110 2.27 -5.68 -2.37
N VAL A 111 1.65 -4.70 -3.02
CA VAL A 111 0.21 -4.61 -3.27
C VAL A 111 -0.04 -5.00 -4.72
N PRO A 112 -0.62 -6.17 -4.98
CA PRO A 112 -0.94 -6.64 -6.34
C PRO A 112 -1.98 -5.77 -7.04
N GLU A 113 -1.98 -5.83 -8.38
CA GLU A 113 -3.00 -5.23 -9.22
C GLU A 113 -4.38 -5.88 -9.00
N GLY A 114 -5.45 -5.14 -9.24
CA GLY A 114 -6.82 -5.65 -9.17
C GLY A 114 -7.37 -5.87 -7.76
N LEU A 115 -6.65 -5.49 -6.70
CA LEU A 115 -7.18 -5.55 -5.33
C LEU A 115 -8.16 -4.41 -5.06
N THR A 116 -9.14 -4.70 -4.22
CA THR A 116 -10.03 -3.70 -3.64
C THR A 116 -9.37 -2.97 -2.48
N LEU A 117 -9.97 -1.86 -2.08
CA LEU A 117 -9.55 -1.08 -0.91
C LEU A 117 -9.49 -1.93 0.36
N SER A 118 -10.50 -2.77 0.60
CA SER A 118 -10.56 -3.65 1.78
C SER A 118 -9.46 -4.71 1.78
N LYS A 119 -9.18 -5.31 0.63
CA LYS A 119 -8.10 -6.30 0.48
C LYS A 119 -6.72 -5.67 0.65
N THR A 120 -6.54 -4.44 0.16
CA THR A 120 -5.32 -3.66 0.37
C THR A 120 -5.13 -3.35 1.85
N ALA A 121 -6.20 -2.94 2.56
CA ALA A 121 -6.19 -2.71 4.00
C ALA A 121 -5.74 -3.96 4.78
N ALA A 122 -6.30 -5.12 4.44
CA ALA A 122 -5.95 -6.39 5.08
C ALA A 122 -4.47 -6.77 4.90
N ILE A 123 -3.89 -6.55 3.71
CA ILE A 123 -2.46 -6.78 3.47
C ILE A 123 -1.60 -5.85 4.33
N LEU A 124 -1.95 -4.58 4.42
CA LEU A 124 -1.21 -3.59 5.20
C LEU A 124 -1.25 -3.90 6.70
N GLU A 125 -2.39 -4.38 7.21
CA GLU A 125 -2.56 -4.81 8.59
C GLU A 125 -1.77 -6.10 8.89
N ASP A 126 -1.86 -7.12 8.04
CA ASP A 126 -1.10 -8.38 8.16
C ASP A 126 0.41 -8.10 8.25
N ARG A 127 0.88 -7.12 7.50
CA ARG A 127 2.27 -6.67 7.51
C ARG A 127 2.62 -5.70 8.64
N GLN A 128 1.69 -5.39 9.54
CA GLN A 128 1.90 -4.47 10.67
C GLN A 128 2.32 -3.05 10.24
N VAL A 129 1.87 -2.63 9.05
CA VAL A 129 2.07 -1.26 8.56
C VAL A 129 1.08 -0.32 9.23
N ILE A 130 -0.21 -0.68 9.22
CA ILE A 130 -1.30 0.14 9.75
C ILE A 130 -2.53 -0.76 10.01
N ALA A 131 -3.36 -0.41 10.99
CA ALA A 131 -4.63 -1.08 11.20
C ALA A 131 -5.58 -0.86 10.00
N ALA A 132 -6.33 -1.90 9.61
CA ALA A 132 -7.22 -1.84 8.45
C ALA A 132 -8.25 -0.72 8.57
N ASP A 133 -8.85 -0.54 9.75
CA ASP A 133 -9.85 0.50 9.99
C ASP A 133 -9.28 1.91 9.82
N ASP A 134 -8.05 2.16 10.30
CA ASP A 134 -7.39 3.47 10.15
C ASP A 134 -7.08 3.77 8.68
N PHE A 135 -6.65 2.77 7.93
CA PHE A 135 -6.42 2.89 6.49
C PHE A 135 -7.71 3.18 5.73
N LEU A 136 -8.78 2.45 6.00
CA LEU A 136 -10.09 2.63 5.36
C LEU A 136 -10.68 4.01 5.68
N ALA A 137 -10.55 4.46 6.93
CA ALA A 137 -10.98 5.80 7.33
C ALA A 137 -10.23 6.91 6.57
N ALA A 138 -8.91 6.77 6.42
CA ALA A 138 -8.10 7.72 5.65
C ALA A 138 -8.44 7.68 4.15
N ALA A 139 -8.69 6.49 3.59
CA ALA A 139 -9.05 6.31 2.18
C ALA A 139 -10.43 6.90 1.82
N THR A 140 -11.26 7.20 2.81
CA THR A 140 -12.57 7.87 2.64
C THR A 140 -12.55 9.32 3.12
N ASN A 141 -11.39 9.86 3.48
CA ASN A 141 -11.26 11.25 3.95
C ASN A 141 -11.56 12.23 2.82
N LYS A 142 -12.69 12.92 2.93
CA LYS A 142 -13.19 13.85 1.90
C LYS A 142 -12.22 14.98 1.57
N ALA A 143 -11.53 15.55 2.56
CA ALA A 143 -10.58 16.63 2.34
C ALA A 143 -9.36 16.14 1.55
N LEU A 144 -8.87 14.94 1.85
CA LEU A 144 -7.79 14.30 1.13
C LEU A 144 -8.20 14.01 -0.33
N LEU A 145 -9.37 13.37 -0.54
CA LEU A 145 -9.86 13.08 -1.88
C LEU A 145 -10.00 14.34 -2.73
N GLN A 146 -10.53 15.42 -2.15
CA GLN A 146 -10.64 16.71 -2.83
C GLN A 146 -9.29 17.31 -3.20
N SER A 147 -8.27 17.17 -2.35
CA SER A 147 -6.92 17.69 -2.64
C SER A 147 -6.25 16.98 -3.82
N TYR A 148 -6.65 15.74 -4.12
CA TYR A 148 -6.20 14.96 -5.28
C TYR A 148 -7.16 15.07 -6.48
N GLY A 149 -8.25 15.85 -6.36
CA GLY A 149 -9.25 15.95 -7.42
C GLY A 149 -9.96 14.62 -7.69
N ILE A 150 -10.22 13.81 -6.66
CA ILE A 150 -10.97 12.56 -6.75
C ILE A 150 -12.42 12.85 -6.40
N PRO A 151 -13.37 12.79 -7.38
CA PRO A 151 -14.77 13.13 -7.13
C PRO A 151 -15.56 12.02 -6.42
N GLY A 152 -14.98 10.83 -6.27
CA GLY A 152 -15.60 9.68 -5.61
C GLY A 152 -15.67 9.81 -4.09
N SER A 153 -16.31 8.83 -3.45
CA SER A 153 -16.44 8.75 -1.98
C SER A 153 -15.26 8.06 -1.31
N SER A 154 -14.34 7.47 -2.06
CA SER A 154 -13.16 6.77 -1.57
C SER A 154 -12.00 6.87 -2.56
N ALA A 155 -10.81 6.48 -2.10
CA ALA A 155 -9.61 6.34 -2.93
C ALA A 155 -9.58 5.03 -3.74
N GLU A 156 -10.66 4.24 -3.77
CA GLU A 156 -10.76 3.03 -4.61
C GLU A 156 -10.43 3.36 -6.06
N GLY A 157 -9.57 2.58 -6.68
CA GLY A 157 -9.08 2.79 -8.04
C GLY A 157 -7.86 3.72 -8.16
N PHE A 158 -7.53 4.48 -7.12
CA PHE A 158 -6.44 5.46 -7.12
C PHE A 158 -5.24 5.06 -6.25
N LEU A 159 -5.28 3.90 -5.59
CA LEU A 159 -4.18 3.39 -4.81
C LEU A 159 -3.30 2.49 -5.69
N PHE A 160 -2.25 3.06 -6.25
CA PHE A 160 -1.46 2.36 -7.28
C PHE A 160 -0.86 1.05 -6.75
N PRO A 161 -1.06 -0.09 -7.43
CA PRO A 161 -0.45 -1.36 -7.07
C PRO A 161 1.07 -1.29 -7.35
N ASP A 162 1.87 -1.49 -6.31
CA ASP A 162 3.34 -1.46 -6.38
C ASP A 162 3.95 -2.12 -5.13
N THR A 163 5.28 -2.11 -5.05
CA THR A 163 6.01 -2.48 -3.84
C THR A 163 6.40 -1.23 -3.06
N TYR A 164 5.87 -1.10 -1.86
CA TYR A 164 6.09 0.02 -0.95
C TYR A 164 7.03 -0.36 0.19
N PHE A 165 7.65 0.65 0.78
CA PHE A 165 8.49 0.53 1.97
C PHE A 165 7.95 1.47 3.05
N PHE A 166 7.34 0.88 4.08
CA PHE A 166 6.72 1.60 5.18
C PHE A 166 7.39 1.29 6.51
N SER A 167 7.25 2.20 7.47
CA SER A 167 7.61 1.92 8.87
C SER A 167 6.54 1.04 9.53
N TYR A 168 6.91 0.35 10.62
CA TYR A 168 5.93 -0.29 11.49
C TYR A 168 5.00 0.75 12.12
N ASN A 169 3.69 0.47 12.16
CA ASN A 169 2.67 1.38 12.68
C ASN A 169 2.77 2.77 12.04
N GLU A 170 2.85 2.82 10.71
CA GLU A 170 2.92 4.06 9.94
C GLU A 170 1.59 4.84 10.07
N THR A 171 1.62 6.15 9.84
CA THR A 171 0.42 6.96 9.87
C THR A 171 -0.44 6.74 8.63
N ALA A 172 -1.76 6.77 8.80
CA ALA A 172 -2.72 6.56 7.73
C ALA A 172 -2.50 7.54 6.56
N ASP A 173 -2.33 8.83 6.88
CA ASP A 173 -2.07 9.88 5.89
C ASP A 173 -0.84 9.56 5.02
N ARG A 174 0.24 9.07 5.64
CA ARG A 174 1.47 8.78 4.91
C ARG A 174 1.30 7.57 3.97
N VAL A 175 0.60 6.53 4.42
CA VAL A 175 0.35 5.32 3.61
C VAL A 175 -0.51 5.68 2.41
N ILE A 176 -1.65 6.34 2.63
CA ILE A 176 -2.57 6.74 1.56
C ILE A 176 -1.92 7.72 0.59
N THR A 177 -1.25 8.76 1.11
CA THR A 177 -0.58 9.77 0.28
C THR A 177 0.51 9.12 -0.59
N ALA A 178 1.30 8.20 -0.04
CA ALA A 178 2.34 7.50 -0.82
C ALA A 178 1.74 6.70 -1.99
N MET A 179 0.58 6.05 -1.78
CA MET A 179 -0.08 5.27 -2.82
C MET A 179 -0.76 6.17 -3.87
N LEU A 180 -1.37 7.29 -3.45
CA LEU A 180 -1.96 8.29 -4.33
C LEU A 180 -0.88 9.01 -5.16
N ASP A 181 0.19 9.49 -4.52
CA ASP A 181 1.30 10.17 -5.22
C ASP A 181 1.92 9.24 -6.28
N ASN A 182 2.06 7.95 -5.96
CA ASN A 182 2.55 6.96 -6.91
C ASN A 182 1.58 6.80 -8.09
N PHE A 183 0.27 6.78 -7.85
CA PHE A 183 -0.75 6.73 -8.90
C PHE A 183 -0.60 7.91 -9.87
N PHE A 184 -0.59 9.13 -9.36
CA PHE A 184 -0.50 10.32 -10.20
C PHE A 184 0.86 10.43 -10.90
N SER A 185 1.94 10.01 -10.26
CA SER A 185 3.27 9.95 -10.87
C SER A 185 3.33 8.95 -12.04
N LYS A 186 2.77 7.75 -11.87
CA LYS A 186 2.77 6.69 -12.89
C LYS A 186 1.85 7.03 -14.06
N THR A 187 0.68 7.60 -13.79
CA THR A 187 -0.31 7.91 -14.83
C THR A 187 0.03 9.15 -15.64
N ALA A 188 0.88 10.05 -15.15
CA ALA A 188 1.33 11.24 -15.88
C ALA A 188 1.98 10.94 -17.24
N GLY A 189 2.53 9.74 -17.44
CA GLY A 189 3.13 9.29 -18.69
C GLY A 189 2.18 8.55 -19.64
N ILE A 190 0.93 8.31 -19.26
CA ILE A 190 -0.02 7.57 -20.08
C ILE A 190 -0.59 8.50 -21.18
N PRO A 191 -0.45 8.16 -22.47
CA PRO A 191 -1.08 8.93 -23.54
C PRO A 191 -2.60 9.04 -23.34
N HIS A 192 -3.16 10.23 -23.56
CA HIS A 192 -4.59 10.53 -23.45
C HIS A 192 -5.19 10.31 -22.04
N PHE A 193 -4.36 10.21 -20.99
CA PHE A 193 -4.87 10.17 -19.63
C PHE A 193 -5.51 11.53 -19.29
N PRO A 194 -6.78 11.59 -18.84
CA PRO A 194 -7.47 12.87 -18.72
C PRO A 194 -6.95 13.74 -17.56
N ASP A 195 -6.75 15.03 -17.84
CA ASP A 195 -6.45 16.03 -16.80
C ASP A 195 -7.71 16.45 -16.03
N ASP A 196 -8.87 16.44 -16.69
CA ASP A 196 -10.16 16.74 -16.06
C ASP A 196 -10.52 15.68 -15.01
N PRO A 197 -10.83 16.09 -13.76
CA PRO A 197 -11.08 15.14 -12.67
C PRO A 197 -12.24 14.18 -12.93
N VAL A 198 -13.30 14.60 -13.62
CA VAL A 198 -14.47 13.75 -13.88
C VAL A 198 -14.13 12.71 -14.94
N GLN A 199 -13.53 13.14 -16.06
CA GLN A 199 -13.11 12.23 -17.12
C GLN A 199 -12.03 11.25 -16.63
N ARG A 200 -11.11 11.71 -15.80
CA ARG A 200 -10.11 10.86 -15.13
C ARG A 200 -10.78 9.80 -14.28
N TYR A 201 -11.80 10.18 -13.50
CA TYR A 201 -12.54 9.25 -12.67
C TYR A 201 -13.25 8.18 -13.51
N GLU A 202 -13.89 8.57 -14.60
CA GLU A 202 -14.51 7.65 -15.57
C GLU A 202 -13.49 6.69 -16.20
N ALA A 203 -12.31 7.20 -16.57
CA ALA A 203 -11.23 6.37 -17.10
C ALA A 203 -10.73 5.35 -16.07
N VAL A 204 -10.62 5.74 -14.78
CA VAL A 204 -10.22 4.84 -13.68
C VAL A 204 -11.31 3.81 -13.40
N ILE A 205 -12.59 4.19 -13.44
CA ILE A 205 -13.70 3.22 -13.33
C ILE A 205 -13.59 2.16 -14.42
N LEU A 206 -13.42 2.59 -15.68
CA LEU A 206 -13.28 1.65 -16.80
C LEU A 206 -12.03 0.77 -16.64
N ALA A 207 -10.89 1.36 -16.25
CA ALA A 207 -9.66 0.62 -16.00
C ALA A 207 -9.84 -0.44 -14.92
N SER A 208 -10.56 -0.13 -13.83
CA SER A 208 -10.81 -1.08 -12.73
C SER A 208 -11.64 -2.30 -13.17
N ILE A 209 -12.49 -2.12 -14.18
CA ILE A 209 -13.26 -3.23 -14.77
C ILE A 209 -12.35 -4.04 -15.72
N ILE A 210 -11.60 -3.38 -16.59
CA ILE A 210 -10.66 -4.02 -17.53
C ILE A 210 -9.66 -4.87 -16.76
N GLU A 211 -9.13 -4.35 -15.63
CA GLU A 211 -8.19 -5.05 -14.74
C GLU A 211 -8.68 -6.43 -14.30
N ARG A 212 -9.97 -6.57 -14.14
CA ARG A 212 -10.61 -7.80 -13.68
C ARG A 212 -11.00 -8.76 -14.81
N GLU A 213 -10.86 -8.34 -16.07
CA GLU A 213 -11.31 -9.11 -17.24
C GLU A 213 -10.15 -9.70 -18.03
N TYR A 214 -9.04 -8.98 -18.24
CA TYR A 214 -7.94 -9.54 -19.02
C TYR A 214 -7.11 -10.53 -18.21
N ARG A 215 -6.52 -11.49 -18.93
CA ARG A 215 -5.52 -12.44 -18.40
C ARG A 215 -4.20 -12.30 -19.15
N VAL A 216 -4.27 -11.88 -20.40
CA VAL A 216 -3.13 -11.62 -21.28
C VAL A 216 -3.05 -10.10 -21.49
N PRO A 217 -1.95 -9.44 -21.10
CA PRO A 217 -1.83 -7.97 -21.14
C PRO A 217 -2.13 -7.36 -22.53
N GLU A 218 -1.75 -8.06 -23.59
CA GLU A 218 -1.94 -7.63 -24.97
C GLU A 218 -3.42 -7.53 -25.38
N GLU A 219 -4.31 -8.22 -24.65
CA GLU A 219 -5.74 -8.18 -24.92
C GLU A 219 -6.47 -7.05 -24.17
N ALA A 220 -5.84 -6.40 -23.21
CA ALA A 220 -6.46 -5.34 -22.42
C ALA A 220 -7.01 -4.21 -23.29
N VAL A 221 -6.26 -3.77 -24.32
CA VAL A 221 -6.71 -2.73 -25.26
C VAL A 221 -7.89 -3.18 -26.13
N LYS A 222 -7.99 -4.47 -26.45
CA LYS A 222 -9.13 -5.04 -27.20
C LYS A 222 -10.38 -5.10 -26.32
N ILE A 223 -10.23 -5.54 -25.07
CA ILE A 223 -11.31 -5.56 -24.07
C ILE A 223 -11.81 -4.13 -23.82
N ALA A 224 -10.88 -3.16 -23.67
CA ALA A 224 -11.20 -1.74 -23.58
C ALA A 224 -11.99 -1.27 -24.80
N GLY A 225 -11.61 -1.70 -26.02
CA GLY A 225 -12.33 -1.42 -27.26
C GLY A 225 -13.76 -1.94 -27.25
N VAL A 226 -13.99 -3.15 -26.74
CA VAL A 226 -15.35 -3.70 -26.59
C VAL A 226 -16.18 -2.87 -25.63
N PHE A 227 -15.63 -2.52 -24.45
CA PHE A 227 -16.35 -1.69 -23.48
C PHE A 227 -16.63 -0.28 -24.01
N SER A 228 -15.65 0.34 -24.68
CA SER A 228 -15.84 1.64 -25.34
C SER A 228 -16.97 1.59 -26.39
N ASN A 229 -17.01 0.57 -27.25
CA ASN A 229 -18.08 0.38 -28.22
C ASN A 229 -19.45 0.20 -27.54
N ARG A 230 -19.53 -0.59 -26.46
CA ARG A 230 -20.77 -0.77 -25.69
C ARG A 230 -21.26 0.52 -25.07
N LEU A 231 -20.37 1.29 -24.44
CA LEU A 231 -20.69 2.61 -23.88
C LEU A 231 -21.22 3.56 -24.95
N HIS A 232 -20.57 3.61 -26.12
CA HIS A 232 -20.96 4.47 -27.22
C HIS A 232 -22.38 4.19 -27.73
N ILE A 233 -22.80 2.93 -27.78
CA ILE A 233 -24.16 2.55 -28.24
C ILE A 233 -25.17 2.40 -27.10
N GLY A 234 -24.80 2.76 -25.85
CA GLY A 234 -25.66 2.61 -24.68
C GLY A 234 -25.97 1.17 -24.30
N MET A 235 -25.09 0.21 -24.61
CA MET A 235 -25.20 -1.17 -24.22
C MET A 235 -24.61 -1.37 -22.81
N GLY A 236 -25.20 -2.24 -21.98
CA GLY A 236 -24.66 -2.58 -20.66
C GLY A 236 -23.28 -3.24 -20.77
N LEU A 237 -22.38 -2.93 -19.84
CA LEU A 237 -21.04 -3.53 -19.83
C LEU A 237 -21.07 -5.02 -19.52
N GLN A 238 -22.01 -5.49 -18.70
CA GLN A 238 -22.24 -6.90 -18.36
C GLN A 238 -20.96 -7.59 -17.89
N SER A 239 -20.19 -6.92 -17.02
CA SER A 239 -19.00 -7.47 -16.40
C SER A 239 -19.37 -8.21 -15.11
N CYS A 240 -18.98 -9.47 -15.02
CA CYS A 240 -19.14 -10.29 -13.81
C CYS A 240 -18.43 -9.67 -12.60
N ALA A 241 -17.29 -9.03 -12.81
CA ALA A 241 -16.51 -8.41 -11.75
C ALA A 241 -17.28 -7.33 -10.98
N THR A 242 -18.20 -6.63 -11.64
CA THR A 242 -19.05 -5.62 -10.99
C THR A 242 -20.07 -6.26 -10.04
N VAL A 243 -20.58 -7.44 -10.35
CA VAL A 243 -21.48 -8.20 -9.48
C VAL A 243 -20.71 -8.85 -8.32
N GLU A 244 -19.52 -9.38 -8.59
CA GLU A 244 -18.61 -9.87 -7.53
C GLU A 244 -18.30 -8.76 -6.51
N TYR A 245 -18.01 -7.55 -6.98
CA TYR A 245 -17.76 -6.38 -6.11
C TYR A 245 -18.97 -6.08 -5.21
N ILE A 246 -20.19 -6.15 -5.74
CA ILE A 246 -21.41 -5.99 -4.93
C ILE A 246 -21.47 -7.04 -3.83
N LEU A 247 -21.22 -8.31 -4.18
CA LEU A 247 -21.30 -9.39 -3.20
C LEU A 247 -20.23 -9.28 -2.13
N THR A 248 -18.98 -9.02 -2.52
CA THR A 248 -17.84 -9.06 -1.58
C THR A 248 -17.64 -7.76 -0.82
N GLU A 249 -17.65 -6.62 -1.51
CA GLU A 249 -17.29 -5.34 -0.90
C GLU A 249 -18.49 -4.59 -0.32
N ILE A 250 -19.67 -4.71 -0.95
CA ILE A 250 -20.86 -3.98 -0.49
C ILE A 250 -21.72 -4.83 0.46
N GLN A 251 -21.91 -6.11 0.13
CA GLN A 251 -22.70 -7.03 0.95
C GLN A 251 -21.85 -7.84 1.94
N HIS A 252 -20.53 -7.71 1.92
CA HIS A 252 -19.57 -8.42 2.79
C HIS A 252 -19.76 -9.95 2.81
N LYS A 253 -20.15 -10.51 1.67
CA LYS A 253 -20.28 -11.95 1.49
C LYS A 253 -18.93 -12.58 1.07
N PRO A 254 -18.71 -13.86 1.37
CA PRO A 254 -17.57 -14.58 0.81
C PRO A 254 -17.53 -14.50 -0.71
N HIS A 255 -16.33 -14.50 -1.29
CA HIS A 255 -16.18 -14.55 -2.75
C HIS A 255 -16.88 -15.81 -3.30
N PRO A 256 -17.79 -15.67 -4.27
CA PRO A 256 -18.49 -16.83 -4.83
C PRO A 256 -17.55 -17.64 -5.73
N ASP A 257 -17.64 -18.96 -5.68
CA ASP A 257 -16.93 -19.86 -6.63
C ASP A 257 -17.39 -19.61 -8.07
N ARG A 258 -18.66 -19.25 -8.24
CA ARG A 258 -19.27 -18.83 -9.51
C ARG A 258 -20.47 -17.94 -9.24
N LEU A 259 -20.73 -17.00 -10.14
CA LEU A 259 -21.97 -16.24 -10.14
C LEU A 259 -23.13 -17.09 -10.61
N LEU A 260 -24.26 -16.96 -9.95
CA LEU A 260 -25.54 -17.58 -10.33
C LEU A 260 -26.41 -16.55 -11.06
N ASN A 261 -27.38 -17.01 -11.85
CA ASN A 261 -28.31 -16.11 -12.55
C ASN A 261 -29.01 -15.12 -11.59
N ARG A 262 -29.36 -15.55 -10.39
CA ARG A 262 -29.95 -14.68 -9.36
C ARG A 262 -29.04 -13.54 -8.94
N ASP A 263 -27.72 -13.74 -8.99
CA ASP A 263 -26.74 -12.71 -8.60
C ASP A 263 -26.65 -11.62 -9.67
N LEU A 264 -26.88 -11.96 -10.94
CA LEU A 264 -26.97 -11.00 -12.05
C LEU A 264 -28.23 -10.12 -11.98
N GLU A 265 -29.22 -10.52 -11.17
CA GLU A 265 -30.48 -9.80 -10.97
C GLU A 265 -30.45 -8.83 -9.76
N ILE A 266 -29.33 -8.74 -9.04
CA ILE A 266 -29.17 -7.82 -7.91
C ILE A 266 -29.43 -6.38 -8.37
N ASP A 267 -30.39 -5.71 -7.74
CA ASP A 267 -30.70 -4.31 -8.04
C ASP A 267 -29.76 -3.38 -7.26
N HIS A 268 -28.66 -3.02 -7.91
CA HIS A 268 -27.63 -2.15 -7.34
C HIS A 268 -26.93 -1.37 -8.46
N PRO A 269 -26.62 -0.07 -8.30
CA PRO A 269 -26.00 0.77 -9.35
C PRO A 269 -24.68 0.24 -9.89
N TYR A 270 -23.94 -0.56 -9.15
CA TYR A 270 -22.74 -1.23 -9.63
C TYR A 270 -23.04 -2.42 -10.56
N ASN A 271 -24.28 -2.92 -10.63
CA ASN A 271 -24.61 -4.06 -11.49
C ASN A 271 -24.72 -3.65 -12.95
N THR A 272 -23.65 -3.85 -13.71
CA THR A 272 -23.60 -3.50 -15.15
C THR A 272 -24.41 -4.43 -16.06
N TYR A 273 -25.06 -5.48 -15.54
CA TYR A 273 -26.08 -6.25 -16.25
C TYR A 273 -27.44 -5.53 -16.26
N LYS A 274 -27.76 -4.80 -15.18
CA LYS A 274 -29.02 -4.07 -15.03
C LYS A 274 -28.91 -2.60 -15.40
N TRP A 275 -27.82 -1.97 -15.00
CA TRP A 275 -27.61 -0.54 -15.21
C TRP A 275 -26.62 -0.30 -16.36
N ARG A 276 -27.03 0.55 -17.32
CA ARG A 276 -26.19 0.90 -18.46
C ARG A 276 -25.21 2.00 -18.09
N GLY A 277 -24.09 2.07 -18.80
CA GLY A 277 -23.01 3.02 -18.54
C GLY A 277 -21.99 2.48 -17.54
N LEU A 278 -21.17 3.39 -17.04
CA LEU A 278 -20.19 3.08 -16.00
C LEU A 278 -20.86 2.96 -14.63
N PRO A 279 -20.39 2.09 -13.73
CA PRO A 279 -20.84 2.06 -12.35
C PRO A 279 -20.45 3.35 -11.61
N PRO A 280 -20.99 3.60 -10.39
CA PRO A 280 -20.74 4.84 -9.66
C PRO A 280 -19.28 5.09 -9.25
N GLY A 281 -18.45 4.05 -9.24
CA GLY A 281 -17.05 4.13 -8.87
C GLY A 281 -16.23 2.92 -9.30
N PRO A 282 -14.91 2.98 -9.12
CA PRO A 282 -14.01 1.85 -9.40
C PRO A 282 -14.36 0.64 -8.53
N ILE A 283 -14.03 -0.56 -9.03
CA ILE A 283 -14.26 -1.86 -8.36
C ILE A 283 -12.96 -2.55 -7.93
N SER A 284 -11.83 -1.95 -8.20
CA SER A 284 -10.49 -2.43 -7.83
C SER A 284 -9.46 -1.34 -8.12
N ASN A 285 -8.23 -1.54 -7.64
CA ASN A 285 -7.10 -0.68 -7.97
C ASN A 285 -6.36 -1.24 -9.20
N PRO A 286 -6.47 -0.57 -10.38
CA PRO A 286 -5.90 -1.07 -11.62
C PRO A 286 -4.41 -0.82 -11.72
N GLY A 287 -3.71 -1.72 -12.44
CA GLY A 287 -2.31 -1.54 -12.84
C GLY A 287 -2.15 -0.72 -14.11
N MET A 288 -0.89 -0.54 -14.53
CA MET A 288 -0.54 0.26 -15.72
C MET A 288 -1.19 -0.24 -17.00
N THR A 289 -1.29 -1.55 -17.19
CA THR A 289 -1.88 -2.17 -18.39
C THR A 289 -3.34 -1.78 -18.55
N ALA A 290 -4.14 -1.88 -17.51
CA ALA A 290 -5.56 -1.52 -17.55
C ALA A 290 -5.78 -0.01 -17.68
N LEU A 291 -4.98 0.81 -16.97
CA LEU A 291 -5.03 2.27 -17.06
C LEU A 291 -4.68 2.76 -18.48
N TYR A 292 -3.61 2.19 -19.07
CA TYR A 292 -3.26 2.48 -20.45
C TYR A 292 -4.38 2.07 -21.43
N ALA A 293 -4.93 0.86 -21.27
CA ALA A 293 -5.97 0.33 -22.15
C ALA A 293 -7.26 1.16 -22.08
N ALA A 294 -7.67 1.60 -20.90
CA ALA A 294 -8.85 2.45 -20.75
C ALA A 294 -8.75 3.78 -21.50
N CYS A 295 -7.53 4.35 -21.57
CA CYS A 295 -7.28 5.61 -22.27
C CYS A 295 -6.96 5.42 -23.77
N ASN A 296 -6.54 4.21 -24.18
CA ASN A 296 -6.10 3.89 -25.54
C ASN A 296 -6.78 2.62 -26.06
N PRO A 297 -8.12 2.57 -26.12
CA PRO A 297 -8.85 1.39 -26.56
C PRO A 297 -8.58 1.08 -28.03
N GLU A 298 -8.44 -0.20 -28.38
CA GLU A 298 -8.29 -0.65 -29.77
C GLU A 298 -9.57 -0.33 -30.56
N LYS A 299 -9.40 0.35 -31.69
CA LYS A 299 -10.52 0.65 -32.60
C LYS A 299 -10.97 -0.60 -33.32
N SER A 300 -12.13 -1.11 -32.99
CA SER A 300 -12.72 -2.30 -33.58
C SER A 300 -14.24 -2.20 -33.63
N SER A 301 -14.89 -3.19 -34.22
CA SER A 301 -16.35 -3.34 -34.18
C SER A 301 -16.81 -4.46 -33.25
N TYR A 302 -15.95 -4.94 -32.38
CA TYR A 302 -16.31 -5.98 -31.42
C TYR A 302 -17.22 -5.43 -30.33
N LEU A 303 -18.23 -6.24 -29.98
CA LEU A 303 -19.17 -5.96 -28.90
C LEU A 303 -19.16 -7.05 -27.83
N TYR A 304 -18.53 -8.20 -28.09
CA TYR A 304 -18.49 -9.36 -27.19
C TYR A 304 -17.11 -9.97 -27.15
N PHE A 305 -16.74 -10.46 -25.99
CA PHE A 305 -15.56 -11.32 -25.80
C PHE A 305 -15.89 -12.44 -24.81
N ARG A 306 -15.17 -13.52 -24.87
CA ARG A 306 -15.21 -14.61 -23.90
C ARG A 306 -13.92 -15.39 -23.91
N LEU A 307 -13.59 -15.99 -22.79
CA LEU A 307 -12.42 -16.85 -22.65
C LEU A 307 -12.50 -18.01 -23.66
N GLU A 308 -11.53 -18.11 -24.56
CA GLU A 308 -11.41 -19.16 -25.56
C GLU A 308 -10.55 -20.31 -25.05
N ASP A 309 -9.37 -20.01 -24.53
CA ASP A 309 -8.44 -20.98 -23.97
C ASP A 309 -8.11 -20.60 -22.52
N ALA A 310 -8.58 -21.42 -21.58
CA ALA A 310 -8.34 -21.18 -20.16
C ALA A 310 -6.87 -21.34 -19.76
N ALA A 311 -6.10 -22.17 -20.47
CA ALA A 311 -4.69 -22.40 -20.20
C ALA A 311 -3.83 -21.25 -20.72
N ALA A 312 -4.13 -20.76 -21.93
CA ALA A 312 -3.47 -19.60 -22.52
C ALA A 312 -3.98 -18.27 -21.96
N GLY A 313 -5.18 -18.26 -21.36
CA GLY A 313 -5.83 -17.04 -20.85
C GLY A 313 -6.36 -16.12 -21.96
N THR A 314 -6.48 -16.61 -23.20
CA THR A 314 -6.86 -15.81 -24.38
C THR A 314 -8.35 -15.77 -24.60
N HIS A 315 -8.83 -14.68 -25.22
CA HIS A 315 -10.23 -14.45 -25.54
C HIS A 315 -10.51 -14.46 -27.02
N ILE A 316 -11.70 -14.90 -27.39
CA ILE A 316 -12.27 -14.70 -28.73
C ILE A 316 -13.17 -13.46 -28.70
N PHE A 317 -13.01 -12.59 -29.70
CA PHE A 317 -13.76 -11.35 -29.86
C PHE A 317 -14.74 -11.46 -31.01
N THR A 318 -16.00 -11.02 -30.83
CA THR A 318 -17.07 -11.14 -31.80
C THR A 318 -17.89 -9.86 -31.90
N LYS A 319 -18.52 -9.65 -33.07
CA LYS A 319 -19.25 -8.39 -33.39
C LYS A 319 -20.71 -8.44 -32.95
N ASN A 320 -21.30 -9.61 -32.88
CA ASN A 320 -22.72 -9.77 -32.57
C ASN A 320 -22.98 -11.02 -31.70
N LEU A 321 -24.17 -11.08 -31.10
CA LEU A 321 -24.57 -12.16 -30.21
C LEU A 321 -24.60 -13.53 -30.88
N THR A 322 -24.95 -13.58 -32.19
CA THR A 322 -24.98 -14.84 -32.94
C THR A 322 -23.58 -15.47 -33.04
N GLU A 323 -22.58 -14.68 -33.40
CA GLU A 323 -21.18 -15.12 -33.43
C GLU A 323 -20.70 -15.54 -32.03
N HIS A 324 -21.04 -14.73 -31.01
CA HIS A 324 -20.68 -15.00 -29.64
C HIS A 324 -21.24 -16.33 -29.12
N THR A 325 -22.52 -16.62 -29.41
CA THR A 325 -23.17 -17.87 -29.04
C THR A 325 -22.57 -19.07 -29.77
N LYS A 326 -22.28 -18.91 -31.07
CA LYS A 326 -21.61 -19.98 -31.86
C LYS A 326 -20.20 -20.27 -31.31
N ALA A 327 -19.41 -19.24 -31.00
CA ALA A 327 -18.10 -19.40 -30.39
C ALA A 327 -18.17 -20.17 -29.06
N GLY A 328 -19.17 -19.84 -28.22
CA GLY A 328 -19.43 -20.56 -26.98
C GLY A 328 -19.73 -22.05 -27.16
N ALA A 329 -20.56 -22.38 -28.12
CA ALA A 329 -20.90 -23.79 -28.43
C ALA A 329 -19.66 -24.57 -28.92
N ILE A 330 -18.77 -23.94 -29.68
CA ILE A 330 -17.53 -24.58 -30.15
C ILE A 330 -16.57 -24.84 -28.98
N ILE A 331 -16.40 -23.86 -28.09
CA ILE A 331 -15.52 -23.96 -26.90
C ILE A 331 -16.01 -25.09 -25.99
N LEU A 332 -17.32 -25.15 -25.71
CA LEU A 332 -17.90 -26.22 -24.87
C LEU A 332 -17.70 -27.60 -25.49
N LYS A 333 -17.86 -27.76 -26.80
CA LYS A 333 -17.61 -29.02 -27.49
C LYS A 333 -16.15 -29.45 -27.40
N ARG A 334 -15.20 -28.53 -27.54
CA ARG A 334 -13.77 -28.82 -27.38
C ARG A 334 -13.42 -29.24 -25.96
N ALA A 335 -14.04 -28.61 -24.94
CA ALA A 335 -13.85 -28.97 -23.54
C ALA A 335 -14.45 -30.35 -23.19
N ALA A 336 -15.60 -30.73 -23.77
CA ALA A 336 -16.25 -32.00 -23.55
C ALA A 336 -15.60 -33.19 -24.30
N GLY A 337 -14.78 -32.91 -25.30
CA GLY A 337 -14.04 -33.91 -26.07
C GLY A 337 -12.61 -34.17 -25.58
N ARG A 338 -12.18 -33.51 -24.50
CA ARG A 338 -10.94 -33.75 -23.76
C ARG A 338 -11.23 -34.55 -22.49
#